data_b131805c7954eec371b8088ce0b207a3
#
_entry.id   b131805c7954eec371b8088ce0b207a3
#
_cell.length_a   1.000
_cell.length_b   1.000
_cell.length_c   1.000
_cell.angle_alpha   90.00
_cell.angle_beta   90.00
_cell.angle_gamma   90.00
#
_symmetry.space_group_name_H-M   'P 1'
#
loop_
_entity.id
_entity.type
_entity.pdbx_description
1 polymer ?
#
loop_
_entity_poly.entity_id
_entity_poly.type
_entity_poly.pdbx_seq_one_letter_code
_entity_poly.pdbx_strand_id
1 'polypeptide(L)'
;VEDGKPFSVFGIPMQLVNYTQAVLPVILITWAQSYVERFFKKISPDMLRVLIVPVGTVLVMLPVALCLCGPAVQFVMGLVADFIIWLASVAGPAATAVIGAFWNLIIATGMHVPIYTAILPAALQNGYDAILYPGAAVVAYTTLAIALAYGLRAKDKENRATGWNLFITYAFGRVSEPIIYGILFRDKKALAWNMIGGAVGGLLVSLLHANVYIFTGVGFPWMNVLMFAQDIIPGTIGCLAGGAVTFALAMVFGFEGQEKMPLKSKSGDSEAVESVEA
;
A
#
# COMPACT_ATOMS: atom_id res chain seq x y z
N VAL A 1 -24.67 3.80 -15.03
CA VAL A 1 -24.59 3.74 -16.50
C VAL A 1 -26.00 3.87 -17.01
N GLU A 2 -26.47 5.08 -17.22
CA GLU A 2 -27.72 5.31 -17.96
C GLU A 2 -27.43 5.04 -19.44
N ASP A 3 -28.25 4.18 -20.03
CA ASP A 3 -28.30 3.86 -21.46
C ASP A 3 -27.13 3.11 -22.11
N GLY A 4 -26.26 2.39 -21.39
CA GLY A 4 -25.23 1.56 -22.01
C GLY A 4 -24.18 2.33 -22.84
N LYS A 5 -24.18 3.67 -22.80
CA LYS A 5 -23.18 4.47 -23.49
C LYS A 5 -21.89 4.59 -22.68
N PRO A 6 -20.72 4.40 -23.30
CA PRO A 6 -19.45 4.61 -22.60
C PRO A 6 -19.33 6.08 -22.16
N PHE A 7 -18.86 6.32 -20.95
CA PHE A 7 -18.51 7.66 -20.51
C PHE A 7 -17.42 8.23 -21.44
N SER A 8 -17.53 9.50 -21.78
CA SER A 8 -16.55 10.17 -22.63
C SER A 8 -16.19 11.56 -22.09
N VAL A 9 -14.92 11.93 -22.25
CA VAL A 9 -14.42 13.27 -21.96
C VAL A 9 -14.03 13.90 -23.29
N PHE A 10 -14.70 15.01 -23.65
CA PHE A 10 -14.54 15.66 -24.96
C PHE A 10 -14.73 14.71 -26.16
N GLY A 11 -15.63 13.72 -26.06
CA GLY A 11 -15.87 12.72 -27.10
C GLY A 11 -14.88 11.54 -27.14
N ILE A 12 -13.87 11.52 -26.27
CA ILE A 12 -12.92 10.41 -26.14
C ILE A 12 -13.47 9.43 -25.09
N PRO A 13 -13.63 8.14 -25.41
CA PRO A 13 -14.16 7.15 -24.47
C PRO A 13 -13.23 6.99 -23.26
N MET A 14 -13.79 6.97 -22.06
CA MET A 14 -13.05 6.74 -20.83
C MET A 14 -13.52 5.47 -20.13
N GLN A 15 -12.60 4.81 -19.43
CA GLN A 15 -12.93 3.72 -18.52
C GLN A 15 -13.16 4.28 -17.11
N LEU A 16 -14.23 3.81 -16.46
CA LEU A 16 -14.47 4.11 -15.05
C LEU A 16 -13.51 3.28 -14.19
N VAL A 17 -12.46 3.94 -13.71
CA VAL A 17 -11.46 3.35 -12.81
C VAL A 17 -11.61 3.95 -11.43
N ASN A 18 -11.54 3.12 -10.40
CA ASN A 18 -11.52 3.59 -9.04
C ASN A 18 -10.09 4.04 -8.65
N TYR A 19 -9.89 5.35 -8.59
CA TYR A 19 -8.59 5.96 -8.25
C TYR A 19 -8.37 6.21 -6.76
N THR A 20 -9.34 5.89 -5.90
CA THR A 20 -9.41 6.36 -4.50
C THR A 20 -8.18 5.99 -3.67
N GLN A 21 -7.52 4.87 -3.97
CA GLN A 21 -6.33 4.40 -3.24
C GLN A 21 -5.16 4.04 -4.18
N ALA A 22 -5.22 4.49 -5.43
CA ALA A 22 -4.25 4.10 -6.44
C ALA A 22 -3.08 5.10 -6.50
N VAL A 23 -1.92 4.73 -5.97
CA VAL A 23 -0.70 5.57 -5.95
C VAL A 23 -0.05 5.64 -7.34
N LEU A 24 0.00 4.54 -8.08
CA LEU A 24 0.62 4.50 -9.42
C LEU A 24 -0.01 5.47 -10.43
N PRO A 25 -1.35 5.56 -10.56
CA PRO A 25 -1.95 6.57 -11.42
C PRO A 25 -1.55 7.99 -11.06
N VAL A 26 -1.49 8.32 -9.76
CA VAL A 26 -1.11 9.66 -9.30
C VAL A 26 0.32 9.99 -9.69
N ILE A 27 1.27 9.05 -9.55
CA ILE A 27 2.67 9.25 -9.96
C ILE A 27 2.76 9.50 -11.47
N LEU A 28 2.06 8.69 -12.28
CA LEU A 28 2.07 8.83 -13.73
C LEU A 28 1.43 10.15 -14.17
N ILE A 29 0.30 10.52 -13.57
CA ILE A 29 -0.43 11.77 -13.85
C ILE A 29 0.42 12.98 -13.47
N THR A 30 1.03 13.00 -12.27
CA THR A 30 1.89 14.11 -11.83
C THR A 30 3.16 14.23 -12.68
N TRP A 31 3.73 13.12 -13.08
CA TRP A 31 4.84 13.13 -14.03
C TRP A 31 4.43 13.77 -15.37
N ALA A 32 3.35 13.32 -15.98
CA ALA A 32 2.82 13.91 -17.21
C ALA A 32 2.45 15.40 -17.03
N GLN A 33 1.80 15.74 -15.92
CA GLN A 33 1.44 17.10 -15.56
C GLN A 33 2.66 18.03 -15.52
N SER A 34 3.80 17.57 -15.03
CA SER A 34 5.02 18.37 -14.97
C SER A 34 5.48 18.88 -16.33
N TYR A 35 5.26 18.14 -17.40
CA TYR A 35 5.58 18.56 -18.78
C TYR A 35 4.56 19.56 -19.31
N VAL A 36 3.28 19.29 -19.08
CA VAL A 36 2.19 20.19 -19.52
C VAL A 36 2.27 21.55 -18.81
N GLU A 37 2.55 21.54 -17.51
CA GLU A 37 2.71 22.77 -16.73
C GLU A 37 3.92 23.60 -17.21
N ARG A 38 5.06 22.95 -17.48
CA ARG A 38 6.25 23.63 -18.04
C ARG A 38 5.95 24.26 -19.39
N PHE A 39 5.19 23.57 -20.24
CA PHE A 39 4.76 24.10 -21.53
C PHE A 39 3.93 25.39 -21.35
N PHE A 40 2.89 25.37 -20.50
CA PHE A 40 2.07 26.55 -20.24
C PHE A 40 2.88 27.69 -19.57
N LYS A 41 3.80 27.37 -18.66
CA LYS A 41 4.70 28.37 -18.07
C LYS A 41 5.56 29.10 -19.12
N LYS A 42 5.97 28.37 -20.18
CA LYS A 42 6.80 28.94 -21.25
C LYS A 42 6.05 29.87 -22.19
N ILE A 43 4.77 29.59 -22.45
CA ILE A 43 3.95 30.34 -23.41
C ILE A 43 3.10 31.44 -22.76
N SER A 44 2.93 31.42 -21.44
CA SER A 44 2.06 32.37 -20.74
C SER A 44 2.74 33.70 -20.49
N PRO A 45 2.11 34.85 -20.83
CA PRO A 45 2.57 36.16 -20.42
C PRO A 45 2.59 36.29 -18.89
N ASP A 46 3.55 37.02 -18.35
CA ASP A 46 3.74 37.11 -16.89
C ASP A 46 2.48 37.59 -16.14
N MET A 47 1.76 38.53 -16.70
CA MET A 47 0.53 39.11 -16.14
C MET A 47 -0.60 38.08 -15.99
N LEU A 48 -0.71 37.11 -16.90
CA LEU A 48 -1.79 36.11 -16.94
C LEU A 48 -1.33 34.70 -16.52
N ARG A 49 -0.06 34.54 -16.17
CA ARG A 49 0.54 33.24 -15.84
C ARG A 49 -0.19 32.52 -14.71
N VAL A 50 -0.62 33.25 -13.68
CA VAL A 50 -1.34 32.70 -12.52
C VAL A 50 -2.70 32.07 -12.93
N LEU A 51 -3.31 32.54 -14.02
CA LEU A 51 -4.58 32.02 -14.53
C LEU A 51 -4.37 30.97 -15.63
N ILE A 52 -3.52 31.28 -16.62
CA ILE A 52 -3.35 30.43 -17.83
C ILE A 52 -2.68 29.09 -17.46
N VAL A 53 -1.68 29.10 -16.58
CA VAL A 53 -0.96 27.87 -16.25
C VAL A 53 -1.86 26.85 -15.57
N PRO A 54 -2.57 27.12 -14.45
CA PRO A 54 -3.41 26.12 -13.82
C PRO A 54 -4.60 25.72 -14.70
N VAL A 55 -5.30 26.67 -15.33
CA VAL A 55 -6.47 26.37 -16.17
C VAL A 55 -6.06 25.55 -17.40
N GLY A 56 -5.02 25.96 -18.11
CA GLY A 56 -4.51 25.24 -19.28
C GLY A 56 -4.00 23.84 -18.92
N THR A 57 -3.29 23.73 -17.79
CA THR A 57 -2.81 22.43 -17.31
C THR A 57 -3.99 21.50 -17.01
N VAL A 58 -5.01 21.95 -16.29
CA VAL A 58 -6.18 21.12 -15.96
C VAL A 58 -6.94 20.71 -17.22
N LEU A 59 -7.17 21.62 -18.16
CA LEU A 59 -7.89 21.32 -19.41
C LEU A 59 -7.20 20.23 -20.24
N VAL A 60 -5.88 20.24 -20.31
CA VAL A 60 -5.11 19.23 -21.05
C VAL A 60 -4.98 17.95 -20.22
N MET A 61 -4.73 18.06 -18.91
CA MET A 61 -4.51 16.91 -18.06
C MET A 61 -5.78 16.11 -17.78
N LEU A 62 -6.95 16.71 -17.82
CA LEU A 62 -8.20 15.99 -17.59
C LEU A 62 -8.40 14.83 -18.59
N PRO A 63 -8.38 15.05 -19.93
CA PRO A 63 -8.46 13.93 -20.88
C PRO A 63 -7.22 13.02 -20.81
N VAL A 64 -6.03 13.55 -20.62
CA VAL A 64 -4.80 12.73 -20.52
C VAL A 64 -4.88 11.80 -19.31
N ALA A 65 -5.29 12.29 -18.16
CA ALA A 65 -5.41 11.49 -16.95
C ALA A 65 -6.47 10.38 -17.09
N LEU A 66 -7.65 10.72 -17.59
CA LEU A 66 -8.80 9.81 -17.64
C LEU A 66 -8.76 8.85 -18.85
N CYS A 67 -8.30 9.32 -20.01
CA CYS A 67 -8.36 8.51 -21.24
C CYS A 67 -7.03 7.81 -21.57
N LEU A 68 -5.89 8.27 -21.04
CA LEU A 68 -4.58 7.68 -21.32
C LEU A 68 -3.94 7.07 -20.08
N CYS A 69 -3.71 7.86 -19.02
CA CYS A 69 -3.03 7.38 -17.82
C CYS A 69 -3.86 6.33 -17.07
N GLY A 70 -5.17 6.53 -16.97
CA GLY A 70 -6.09 5.59 -16.32
C GLY A 70 -6.06 4.20 -16.96
N PRO A 71 -6.38 4.06 -18.26
CA PRO A 71 -6.31 2.77 -18.96
C PRO A 71 -4.93 2.14 -18.96
N ALA A 72 -3.84 2.93 -19.09
CA ALA A 72 -2.49 2.42 -19.06
C ALA A 72 -2.14 1.76 -17.72
N VAL A 73 -2.50 2.41 -16.61
CA VAL A 73 -2.31 1.84 -15.28
C VAL A 73 -3.22 0.63 -15.07
N GLN A 74 -4.47 0.70 -15.51
CA GLN A 74 -5.42 -0.43 -15.41
C GLN A 74 -4.89 -1.67 -16.14
N PHE A 75 -4.27 -1.49 -17.30
CA PHE A 75 -3.64 -2.59 -18.03
C PHE A 75 -2.50 -3.24 -17.20
N VAL A 76 -1.61 -2.43 -16.62
CA VAL A 76 -0.53 -2.95 -15.74
C VAL A 76 -1.10 -3.65 -14.51
N MET A 77 -2.15 -3.08 -13.91
CA MET A 77 -2.82 -3.68 -12.76
C MET A 77 -3.48 -5.02 -13.11
N GLY A 78 -4.07 -5.12 -14.30
CA GLY A 78 -4.61 -6.38 -14.84
C GLY A 78 -3.53 -7.46 -14.95
N LEU A 79 -2.38 -7.13 -15.52
CA LEU A 79 -1.26 -8.08 -15.63
C LEU A 79 -0.79 -8.61 -14.27
N VAL A 80 -0.74 -7.75 -13.24
CA VAL A 80 -0.36 -8.19 -11.89
C VAL A 80 -1.44 -9.05 -11.26
N ALA A 81 -2.72 -8.72 -11.44
CA ALA A 81 -3.83 -9.54 -10.97
C ALA A 81 -3.82 -10.93 -11.65
N ASP A 82 -3.66 -10.97 -12.97
CA ASP A 82 -3.57 -12.23 -13.73
C ASP A 82 -2.37 -13.07 -13.30
N PHE A 83 -1.21 -12.43 -13.04
CA PHE A 83 -0.04 -13.13 -12.51
C PHE A 83 -0.31 -13.76 -11.14
N ILE A 84 -0.99 -13.05 -10.24
CA ILE A 84 -1.35 -13.58 -8.91
C ILE A 84 -2.34 -14.75 -9.02
N ILE A 85 -3.33 -14.64 -9.91
CA ILE A 85 -4.29 -15.71 -10.17
C ILE A 85 -3.58 -16.94 -10.75
N TRP A 86 -2.70 -16.73 -11.72
CA TRP A 86 -1.88 -17.79 -12.28
C TRP A 86 -0.98 -18.45 -11.21
N LEU A 87 -0.28 -17.65 -10.40
CA LEU A 87 0.55 -18.14 -9.30
C LEU A 87 -0.27 -18.98 -8.32
N ALA A 88 -1.48 -18.53 -7.99
CA ALA A 88 -2.42 -19.25 -7.15
C ALA A 88 -2.77 -20.63 -7.71
N SER A 89 -2.98 -20.72 -9.03
CA SER A 89 -3.36 -21.97 -9.69
C SER A 89 -2.24 -23.01 -9.78
N VAL A 90 -0.97 -22.56 -9.81
CA VAL A 90 0.20 -23.44 -10.04
C VAL A 90 0.95 -23.76 -8.75
N ALA A 91 1.10 -22.80 -7.85
CA ALA A 91 2.02 -22.88 -6.73
C ALA A 91 1.38 -23.32 -5.39
N GLY A 92 0.04 -23.41 -5.29
CA GLY A 92 -0.65 -23.84 -4.07
C GLY A 92 -0.19 -23.07 -2.82
N PRO A 93 0.30 -23.76 -1.76
CA PRO A 93 0.76 -23.10 -0.53
C PRO A 93 1.91 -22.10 -0.73
N ALA A 94 2.75 -22.30 -1.74
CA ALA A 94 3.82 -21.35 -2.06
C ALA A 94 3.28 -20.02 -2.60
N ALA A 95 2.12 -20.00 -3.26
CA ALA A 95 1.48 -18.77 -3.70
C ALA A 95 1.12 -17.87 -2.52
N THR A 96 0.53 -18.42 -1.47
CA THR A 96 0.19 -17.67 -0.25
C THR A 96 1.43 -17.13 0.45
N ALA A 97 2.54 -17.89 0.45
CA ALA A 97 3.82 -17.42 0.97
C ALA A 97 4.38 -16.24 0.16
N VAL A 98 4.32 -16.31 -1.16
CA VAL A 98 4.75 -15.20 -2.03
C VAL A 98 3.88 -13.97 -1.81
N ILE A 99 2.56 -14.14 -1.73
CA ILE A 99 1.63 -13.03 -1.43
C ILE A 99 1.98 -12.41 -0.08
N GLY A 100 2.14 -13.22 0.97
CA GLY A 100 2.54 -12.74 2.30
C GLY A 100 3.88 -11.98 2.29
N ALA A 101 4.86 -12.43 1.51
CA ALA A 101 6.14 -11.76 1.37
C ALA A 101 6.04 -10.39 0.71
N PHE A 102 5.28 -10.28 -0.39
CA PHE A 102 5.28 -9.10 -1.25
C PHE A 102 4.10 -8.16 -1.01
N TRP A 103 3.15 -8.50 -0.13
CA TRP A 103 1.91 -7.75 0.03
C TRP A 103 2.11 -6.29 0.44
N ASN A 104 3.07 -5.98 1.30
CA ASN A 104 3.39 -4.60 1.65
C ASN A 104 3.92 -3.78 0.47
N LEU A 105 4.65 -4.42 -0.46
CA LEU A 105 5.07 -3.76 -1.70
C LEU A 105 3.87 -3.50 -2.62
N ILE A 106 2.94 -4.45 -2.68
CA ILE A 106 1.68 -4.29 -3.43
C ILE A 106 0.82 -3.17 -2.81
N ILE A 107 0.72 -3.10 -1.48
CA ILE A 107 0.04 -1.99 -0.80
C ILE A 107 0.68 -0.65 -1.16
N ALA A 108 2.01 -0.57 -1.13
CA ALA A 108 2.75 0.66 -1.46
C ALA A 108 2.47 1.19 -2.86
N THR A 109 2.19 0.31 -3.82
CA THR A 109 1.81 0.73 -5.18
C THR A 109 0.33 1.09 -5.31
N GLY A 110 -0.49 0.84 -4.27
CA GLY A 110 -1.94 0.98 -4.30
C GLY A 110 -2.67 -0.14 -5.06
N MET A 111 -1.94 -1.19 -5.51
CA MET A 111 -2.51 -2.26 -6.33
C MET A 111 -3.33 -3.29 -5.54
N HIS A 112 -3.24 -3.29 -4.22
CA HIS A 112 -3.96 -4.25 -3.36
C HIS A 112 -5.49 -4.17 -3.55
N VAL A 113 -6.06 -2.97 -3.74
CA VAL A 113 -7.52 -2.80 -3.92
C VAL A 113 -8.01 -3.42 -5.24
N PRO A 114 -7.44 -3.11 -6.41
CA PRO A 114 -7.79 -3.81 -7.65
C PRO A 114 -7.64 -5.32 -7.59
N ILE A 115 -6.58 -5.82 -6.94
CA ILE A 115 -6.36 -7.27 -6.79
C ILE A 115 -7.47 -7.90 -5.94
N TYR A 116 -7.84 -7.28 -4.81
CA TYR A 116 -8.97 -7.73 -4.01
C TYR A 116 -10.27 -7.76 -4.82
N THR A 117 -10.55 -6.70 -5.58
CA THR A 117 -11.78 -6.63 -6.40
C THR A 117 -11.80 -7.65 -7.54
N ALA A 118 -10.65 -7.99 -8.11
CA ALA A 118 -10.56 -9.01 -9.16
C ALA A 118 -10.84 -10.43 -8.64
N ILE A 119 -10.41 -10.74 -7.41
CA ILE A 119 -10.53 -12.08 -6.82
C ILE A 119 -11.85 -12.24 -6.06
N LEU A 120 -12.45 -11.17 -5.55
CA LEU A 120 -13.68 -11.20 -4.75
C LEU A 120 -14.84 -11.97 -5.38
N PRO A 121 -15.17 -11.85 -6.69
CA PRO A 121 -16.25 -12.62 -7.27
C PRO A 121 -16.05 -14.13 -7.18
N ALA A 122 -14.83 -14.62 -7.42
CA ALA A 122 -14.49 -16.04 -7.30
C ALA A 122 -14.54 -16.51 -5.84
N ALA A 123 -14.04 -15.70 -4.91
CA ALA A 123 -14.09 -15.99 -3.48
C ALA A 123 -15.54 -16.06 -2.95
N LEU A 124 -16.41 -15.16 -3.42
CA LEU A 124 -17.85 -15.19 -3.06
C LEU A 124 -18.56 -16.40 -3.64
N GLN A 125 -18.23 -16.83 -4.87
CA GLN A 125 -18.81 -18.04 -5.47
C GLN A 125 -18.39 -19.31 -4.73
N ASN A 126 -17.12 -19.39 -4.31
CA ASN A 126 -16.57 -20.52 -3.57
C ASN A 126 -17.00 -20.50 -2.08
N GLY A 127 -17.41 -19.35 -1.56
CA GLY A 127 -17.69 -19.14 -0.15
C GLY A 127 -16.44 -18.93 0.72
N TYR A 128 -15.24 -19.04 0.15
CA TYR A 128 -13.95 -18.82 0.82
C TYR A 128 -12.85 -18.46 -0.17
N ASP A 129 -11.76 -17.91 0.35
CA ASP A 129 -10.49 -17.79 -0.36
C ASP A 129 -9.35 -18.46 0.45
N ALA A 130 -8.55 -19.26 -0.25
CA ALA A 130 -7.46 -20.06 0.35
C ALA A 130 -6.08 -19.46 0.15
N ILE A 131 -5.94 -18.37 -0.62
CA ILE A 131 -4.62 -17.96 -1.14
C ILE A 131 -4.35 -16.48 -0.90
N LEU A 132 -5.14 -15.58 -1.50
CA LEU A 132 -4.86 -14.15 -1.46
C LEU A 132 -5.15 -13.54 -0.09
N TYR A 133 -6.39 -13.69 0.37
CA TYR A 133 -6.82 -13.10 1.64
C TYR A 133 -6.08 -13.67 2.85
N PRO A 134 -5.80 -14.99 2.94
CA PRO A 134 -4.97 -15.54 4.01
C PRO A 134 -3.55 -14.96 4.02
N GLY A 135 -2.88 -14.87 2.85
CA GLY A 135 -1.56 -14.26 2.73
C GLY A 135 -1.55 -12.78 3.15
N ALA A 136 -2.55 -12.03 2.69
CA ALA A 136 -2.72 -10.62 3.06
C ALA A 136 -3.03 -10.43 4.56
N ALA A 137 -3.79 -11.33 5.18
CA ALA A 137 -4.13 -11.26 6.60
C ALA A 137 -2.89 -11.39 7.50
N VAL A 138 -1.95 -12.27 7.15
CA VAL A 138 -0.66 -12.44 7.85
C VAL A 138 0.13 -11.13 7.89
N VAL A 139 0.11 -10.35 6.80
CA VAL A 139 0.92 -9.14 6.68
C VAL A 139 0.53 -8.07 7.72
N ALA A 140 -0.70 -8.06 8.18
CA ALA A 140 -1.08 -7.18 9.29
C ALA A 140 -0.24 -7.42 10.55
N TYR A 141 0.04 -8.68 10.85
CA TYR A 141 0.84 -9.07 12.03
C TYR A 141 2.33 -8.81 11.82
N THR A 142 2.87 -9.06 10.64
CA THR A 142 4.27 -8.74 10.34
C THR A 142 4.52 -7.24 10.35
N THR A 143 3.56 -6.43 9.88
CA THR A 143 3.64 -4.97 9.89
C THR A 143 3.54 -4.41 11.31
N LEU A 144 2.67 -4.95 12.17
CA LEU A 144 2.64 -4.63 13.59
C LEU A 144 3.96 -4.99 14.28
N ALA A 145 4.47 -6.19 14.00
CA ALA A 145 5.69 -6.72 14.61
C ALA A 145 6.92 -5.87 14.26
N ILE A 146 7.05 -5.41 13.00
CA ILE A 146 8.19 -4.58 12.60
C ILE A 146 8.16 -3.19 13.25
N ALA A 147 6.97 -2.57 13.35
CA ALA A 147 6.81 -1.28 14.01
C ALA A 147 7.11 -1.37 15.52
N LEU A 148 6.62 -2.43 16.18
CA LEU A 148 6.90 -2.71 17.58
C LEU A 148 8.39 -2.92 17.82
N ALA A 149 9.04 -3.78 17.01
CA ALA A 149 10.48 -4.05 17.12
C ALA A 149 11.31 -2.78 16.90
N TYR A 150 10.90 -1.93 15.95
CA TYR A 150 11.56 -0.65 15.68
C TYR A 150 11.48 0.28 16.89
N GLY A 151 10.31 0.43 17.50
CA GLY A 151 10.12 1.25 18.70
C GLY A 151 10.87 0.73 19.93
N LEU A 152 10.97 -0.60 20.10
CA LEU A 152 11.67 -1.21 21.22
C LEU A 152 13.20 -1.13 21.08
N ARG A 153 13.72 -1.27 19.87
CA ARG A 153 15.16 -1.34 19.60
C ARG A 153 15.82 0.00 19.36
N ALA A 154 15.05 1.04 19.03
CA ALA A 154 15.57 2.39 18.81
C ALA A 154 16.33 2.91 20.04
N LYS A 155 17.61 3.30 19.84
CA LYS A 155 18.48 3.85 20.87
C LYS A 155 18.17 5.31 21.18
N ASP A 156 17.77 6.04 20.18
CA ASP A 156 17.45 7.45 20.25
C ASP A 156 15.96 7.68 20.55
N LYS A 157 15.67 8.70 21.35
CA LYS A 157 14.32 9.01 21.82
C LYS A 157 13.34 9.35 20.69
N GLU A 158 13.81 10.00 19.64
CA GLU A 158 12.99 10.41 18.50
C GLU A 158 12.55 9.20 17.66
N ASN A 159 13.48 8.33 17.30
CA ASN A 159 13.20 7.09 16.57
C ASN A 159 12.33 6.15 17.41
N ARG A 160 12.55 6.11 18.72
CA ARG A 160 11.72 5.33 19.64
C ARG A 160 10.28 5.82 19.68
N ALA A 161 10.09 7.14 19.81
CA ALA A 161 8.77 7.76 19.77
C ALA A 161 8.08 7.52 18.42
N THR A 162 8.82 7.64 17.31
CA THR A 162 8.34 7.36 15.97
C THR A 162 7.86 5.91 15.84
N GLY A 163 8.63 4.93 16.30
CA GLY A 163 8.25 3.51 16.27
C GLY A 163 6.96 3.24 17.04
N TRP A 164 6.82 3.79 18.26
CA TRP A 164 5.60 3.65 19.04
C TRP A 164 4.41 4.35 18.41
N ASN A 165 4.58 5.57 17.87
CA ASN A 165 3.51 6.28 17.19
C ASN A 165 3.02 5.51 15.94
N LEU A 166 3.94 4.96 15.16
CA LEU A 166 3.61 4.15 13.99
C LEU A 166 2.89 2.85 14.39
N PHE A 167 3.36 2.18 15.45
CA PHE A 167 2.71 0.99 15.97
C PHE A 167 1.26 1.29 16.41
N ILE A 168 1.06 2.32 17.21
CA ILE A 168 -0.27 2.71 17.71
C ILE A 168 -1.17 3.16 16.56
N THR A 169 -0.66 3.98 15.65
CA THR A 169 -1.40 4.45 14.47
C THR A 169 -1.88 3.28 13.63
N TYR A 170 -1.04 2.27 13.40
CA TYR A 170 -1.46 1.10 12.65
C TYR A 170 -2.38 0.19 13.47
N ALA A 171 -2.05 -0.10 14.73
CA ALA A 171 -2.83 -1.00 15.58
C ALA A 171 -4.29 -0.55 15.74
N PHE A 172 -4.55 0.75 15.81
CA PHE A 172 -5.88 1.32 16.03
C PHE A 172 -6.44 2.09 14.84
N GLY A 173 -5.58 2.65 13.98
CA GLY A 173 -6.01 3.42 12.80
C GLY A 173 -6.03 2.61 11.51
N ARG A 174 -5.45 1.41 11.47
CA ARG A 174 -5.34 0.56 10.28
C ARG A 174 -4.61 1.21 9.09
N VAL A 175 -3.81 2.24 9.33
CA VAL A 175 -3.05 2.96 8.31
C VAL A 175 -1.63 2.40 8.28
N SER A 176 -1.31 1.56 7.30
CA SER A 176 -0.01 0.88 7.16
C SER A 176 1.05 1.70 6.43
N GLU A 177 0.63 2.67 5.61
CA GLU A 177 1.49 3.47 4.74
C GLU A 177 2.62 4.18 5.49
N PRO A 178 2.41 4.77 6.68
CA PRO A 178 3.50 5.37 7.44
C PRO A 178 4.59 4.38 7.85
N ILE A 179 4.23 3.11 8.13
CA ILE A 179 5.21 2.06 8.43
C ILE A 179 5.95 1.64 7.15
N ILE A 180 5.22 1.47 6.05
CA ILE A 180 5.79 1.06 4.78
C ILE A 180 6.81 2.10 4.30
N TYR A 181 6.44 3.38 4.23
CA TYR A 181 7.33 4.43 3.74
C TYR A 181 8.32 4.93 4.81
N GLY A 182 7.94 4.89 6.09
CA GLY A 182 8.76 5.37 7.19
C GLY A 182 9.80 4.37 7.69
N ILE A 183 9.51 3.06 7.61
CA ILE A 183 10.40 2.00 8.10
C ILE A 183 10.85 1.09 6.96
N LEU A 184 9.91 0.40 6.28
CA LEU A 184 10.25 -0.68 5.36
C LEU A 184 11.05 -0.21 4.14
N PHE A 185 10.72 0.93 3.55
CA PHE A 185 11.42 1.44 2.37
C PHE A 185 12.70 2.21 2.70
N ARG A 186 12.88 2.60 3.96
CA ARG A 186 14.11 3.26 4.41
C ARG A 186 15.17 2.30 4.91
N ASP A 187 14.75 1.11 5.32
CA ASP A 187 15.61 0.09 5.92
C ASP A 187 15.43 -1.25 5.20
N LYS A 188 16.45 -1.65 4.44
CA LYS A 188 16.42 -2.88 3.65
C LYS A 188 16.30 -4.12 4.52
N LYS A 189 16.86 -4.10 5.74
CA LYS A 189 16.73 -5.22 6.69
C LYS A 189 15.30 -5.31 7.20
N ALA A 190 14.69 -4.18 7.58
CA ALA A 190 13.29 -4.15 7.99
C ALA A 190 12.37 -4.73 6.91
N LEU A 191 12.58 -4.33 5.65
CA LEU A 191 11.84 -4.89 4.52
C LEU A 191 12.06 -6.40 4.39
N ALA A 192 13.32 -6.86 4.45
CA ALA A 192 13.63 -8.28 4.35
C ALA A 192 13.00 -9.10 5.48
N TRP A 193 13.07 -8.62 6.74
CA TRP A 193 12.46 -9.31 7.87
C TRP A 193 10.93 -9.39 7.75
N ASN A 194 10.32 -8.31 7.28
CA ASN A 194 8.88 -8.28 7.02
C ASN A 194 8.49 -9.28 5.92
N MET A 195 9.25 -9.33 4.82
CA MET A 195 9.01 -10.27 3.72
C MET A 195 9.20 -11.73 4.16
N ILE A 196 10.26 -12.03 4.92
CA ILE A 196 10.51 -13.40 5.43
C ILE A 196 9.38 -13.83 6.37
N GLY A 197 9.00 -12.97 7.33
CA GLY A 197 7.88 -13.28 8.22
C GLY A 197 6.56 -13.45 7.48
N GLY A 198 6.30 -12.60 6.47
CA GLY A 198 5.14 -12.72 5.59
C GLY A 198 5.11 -14.03 4.81
N ALA A 199 6.28 -14.46 4.28
CA ALA A 199 6.44 -15.74 3.59
C ALA A 199 6.18 -16.92 4.53
N VAL A 200 6.77 -16.91 5.71
CA VAL A 200 6.62 -17.99 6.71
C VAL A 200 5.17 -18.10 7.18
N GLY A 201 4.57 -16.98 7.56
CA GLY A 201 3.17 -16.96 8.00
C GLY A 201 2.21 -17.35 6.87
N GLY A 202 2.44 -16.83 5.65
CA GLY A 202 1.65 -17.19 4.46
C GLY A 202 1.74 -18.67 4.11
N LEU A 203 2.94 -19.25 4.20
CA LEU A 203 3.14 -20.68 4.01
C LEU A 203 2.38 -21.49 5.07
N LEU A 204 2.47 -21.10 6.34
CA LEU A 204 1.83 -21.80 7.44
C LEU A 204 0.31 -21.74 7.36
N VAL A 205 -0.31 -20.59 7.07
CA VAL A 205 -1.78 -20.52 6.93
C VAL A 205 -2.26 -21.44 5.81
N SER A 206 -1.53 -21.53 4.72
CA SER A 206 -1.89 -22.40 3.61
C SER A 206 -1.66 -23.89 3.91
N LEU A 207 -0.56 -24.26 4.54
CA LEU A 207 -0.28 -25.65 4.96
C LEU A 207 -1.27 -26.14 6.01
N LEU A 208 -1.77 -25.25 6.85
CA LEU A 208 -2.78 -25.54 7.86
C LEU A 208 -4.20 -25.47 7.28
N HIS A 209 -4.36 -25.26 5.96
CA HIS A 209 -5.63 -25.09 5.27
C HIS A 209 -6.53 -24.04 5.88
N ALA A 210 -5.95 -22.94 6.40
CA ALA A 210 -6.69 -21.82 6.97
C ALA A 210 -7.25 -20.94 5.84
N ASN A 211 -8.54 -21.06 5.57
CA ASN A 211 -9.24 -20.28 4.57
C ASN A 211 -9.84 -19.02 5.18
N VAL A 212 -9.95 -17.97 4.38
CA VAL A 212 -10.68 -16.75 4.74
C VAL A 212 -12.09 -16.80 4.20
N TYR A 213 -13.07 -16.52 5.08
CA TYR A 213 -14.50 -16.53 4.78
C TYR A 213 -15.12 -15.14 4.84
N ILE A 214 -14.45 -14.17 5.49
CA ILE A 214 -14.92 -12.78 5.61
C ILE A 214 -13.96 -11.90 4.79
N PHE A 215 -14.45 -11.38 3.66
CA PHE A 215 -13.66 -10.66 2.66
C PHE A 215 -13.56 -9.14 2.93
N THR A 216 -14.22 -8.65 3.96
CA THR A 216 -14.11 -7.26 4.41
C THR A 216 -13.14 -7.18 5.58
N GLY A 217 -12.27 -6.18 5.56
CA GLY A 217 -11.38 -5.98 6.71
C GLY A 217 -12.17 -5.79 8.01
N VAL A 218 -11.85 -6.59 9.02
CA VAL A 218 -12.55 -6.62 10.30
C VAL A 218 -11.83 -5.69 11.28
N GLY A 219 -12.42 -4.54 11.58
CA GLY A 219 -11.95 -3.66 12.63
C GLY A 219 -10.45 -3.31 12.57
N PHE A 220 -9.72 -3.62 13.62
CA PHE A 220 -8.29 -3.36 13.74
C PHE A 220 -7.43 -4.43 13.05
N PRO A 221 -6.16 -4.13 12.66
CA PRO A 221 -5.28 -5.09 11.99
C PRO A 221 -5.07 -6.41 12.77
N TRP A 222 -4.97 -6.34 14.08
CA TRP A 222 -4.83 -7.50 14.96
C TRP A 222 -6.11 -8.37 15.04
N MET A 223 -7.26 -7.85 14.58
CA MET A 223 -8.51 -8.60 14.47
C MET A 223 -8.62 -9.36 13.14
N ASN A 224 -7.66 -9.25 12.22
CA ASN A 224 -7.73 -9.95 10.93
C ASN A 224 -7.86 -11.47 11.06
N VAL A 225 -7.50 -12.05 12.20
CA VAL A 225 -7.75 -13.48 12.48
C VAL A 225 -9.24 -13.83 12.45
N LEU A 226 -10.13 -12.90 12.72
CA LEU A 226 -11.57 -13.10 12.64
C LEU A 226 -12.06 -13.35 11.21
N MET A 227 -11.27 -12.93 10.19
CA MET A 227 -11.59 -13.20 8.78
C MET A 227 -11.55 -14.70 8.46
N PHE A 228 -10.82 -15.50 9.24
CA PHE A 228 -10.75 -16.95 9.08
C PHE A 228 -11.99 -17.69 9.60
N ALA A 229 -12.85 -17.04 10.40
CA ALA A 229 -14.13 -17.58 10.89
C ALA A 229 -14.00 -19.03 11.40
N GLN A 230 -14.35 -20.02 10.57
CA GLN A 230 -14.31 -21.44 10.93
C GLN A 230 -12.88 -21.92 11.17
N ASP A 231 -11.90 -21.36 10.47
CA ASP A 231 -10.47 -21.71 10.53
C ASP A 231 -9.68 -20.75 11.41
N ILE A 232 -10.31 -20.13 12.43
CA ILE A 232 -9.69 -19.09 13.26
C ILE A 232 -8.42 -19.58 13.98
N ILE A 233 -8.38 -20.82 14.45
CA ILE A 233 -7.23 -21.39 15.16
C ILE A 233 -6.02 -21.52 14.22
N PRO A 234 -6.10 -22.24 13.08
CA PRO A 234 -4.99 -22.37 12.15
C PRO A 234 -4.60 -21.01 11.54
N GLY A 235 -5.57 -20.15 11.25
CA GLY A 235 -5.31 -18.78 10.78
C GLY A 235 -4.53 -17.95 11.81
N THR A 236 -4.91 -18.02 13.09
CA THR A 236 -4.21 -17.34 14.19
C THR A 236 -2.77 -17.85 14.34
N ILE A 237 -2.55 -19.16 14.27
CA ILE A 237 -1.22 -19.74 14.36
C ILE A 237 -0.31 -19.20 13.26
N GLY A 238 -0.76 -19.18 12.02
CA GLY A 238 0.03 -18.67 10.90
C GLY A 238 0.30 -17.17 11.00
N CYS A 239 -0.71 -16.36 11.35
CA CYS A 239 -0.57 -14.93 11.55
C CYS A 239 0.44 -14.59 12.67
N LEU A 240 0.30 -15.23 13.82
CA LEU A 240 1.21 -15.03 14.95
C LEU A 240 2.63 -15.54 14.65
N ALA A 241 2.77 -16.67 13.95
CA ALA A 241 4.07 -17.17 13.53
C ALA A 241 4.79 -16.19 12.59
N GLY A 242 4.07 -15.65 11.58
CA GLY A 242 4.63 -14.64 10.69
C GLY A 242 5.08 -13.37 11.45
N GLY A 243 4.24 -12.89 12.35
CA GLY A 243 4.56 -11.74 13.22
C GLY A 243 5.75 -12.03 14.15
N ALA A 244 5.78 -13.21 14.78
CA ALA A 244 6.86 -13.62 15.68
C ALA A 244 8.20 -13.76 14.96
N VAL A 245 8.23 -14.34 13.76
CA VAL A 245 9.44 -14.44 12.92
C VAL A 245 9.94 -13.05 12.56
N THR A 246 9.05 -12.16 12.08
CA THR A 246 9.40 -10.76 11.77
C THR A 246 10.00 -10.05 12.99
N PHE A 247 9.33 -10.17 14.13
CA PHE A 247 9.78 -9.55 15.38
C PHE A 247 11.13 -10.10 15.83
N ALA A 248 11.30 -11.42 15.84
CA ALA A 248 12.54 -12.07 16.25
C ALA A 248 13.71 -11.66 15.35
N LEU A 249 13.53 -11.68 14.02
CA LEU A 249 14.57 -11.26 13.08
C LEU A 249 14.94 -9.78 13.28
N ALA A 250 13.95 -8.90 13.44
CA ALA A 250 14.19 -7.50 13.70
C ALA A 250 14.91 -7.26 15.04
N MET A 251 14.54 -8.02 16.10
CA MET A 251 15.18 -7.90 17.41
C MET A 251 16.61 -8.47 17.43
N VAL A 252 16.88 -9.56 16.72
CA VAL A 252 18.20 -10.20 16.68
C VAL A 252 19.16 -9.44 15.76
N PHE A 253 18.76 -9.23 14.51
CA PHE A 253 19.65 -8.69 13.47
C PHE A 253 19.56 -7.17 13.34
N GLY A 254 18.52 -6.52 13.88
CA GLY A 254 18.37 -5.07 13.93
C GLY A 254 18.01 -4.45 12.60
N PHE A 255 18.23 -3.12 12.55
CA PHE A 255 17.90 -2.22 11.47
C PHE A 255 19.16 -1.52 10.96
N GLU A 256 19.24 -1.23 9.65
CA GLU A 256 20.41 -0.56 9.06
C GLU A 256 20.45 0.95 9.35
N GLY A 257 19.29 1.56 9.50
CA GLY A 257 19.13 3.01 9.47
C GLY A 257 19.07 3.70 10.84
N GLN A 258 18.99 2.97 11.95
CA GLN A 258 18.78 3.57 13.28
C GLN A 258 19.93 4.45 13.77
N GLU A 259 21.14 4.27 13.24
CA GLU A 259 22.30 5.13 13.56
C GLU A 259 22.44 6.35 12.61
N LYS A 260 21.75 6.36 11.47
CA LYS A 260 21.91 7.32 10.37
C LYS A 260 20.69 8.14 10.01
N MET A 261 19.55 7.99 10.70
CA MET A 261 18.35 8.80 10.44
C MET A 261 18.22 9.95 11.45
N PRO A 262 18.77 11.14 11.18
CA PRO A 262 18.19 12.33 11.75
C PRO A 262 16.90 12.59 10.97
N LEU A 263 15.76 12.37 11.57
CA LEU A 263 14.55 13.05 11.16
C LEU A 263 14.76 14.52 11.47
N LYS A 264 15.44 15.24 10.57
CA LYS A 264 15.42 16.69 10.57
C LYS A 264 13.99 17.10 10.21
N SER A 265 13.15 17.19 11.23
CA SER A 265 12.09 18.19 11.21
C SER A 265 12.78 19.52 10.97
N LYS A 266 12.65 20.08 9.78
CA LYS A 266 12.91 21.50 9.58
C LYS A 266 11.85 22.25 10.42
N SER A 267 12.18 22.51 11.68
CA SER A 267 11.63 23.62 12.43
C SER A 267 12.27 24.91 11.84
N GLY A 268 11.94 25.22 10.60
CA GLY A 268 12.49 26.35 9.84
C GLY A 268 11.43 27.34 9.37
N ASP A 269 10.16 27.08 9.69
CA ASP A 269 9.08 27.99 9.29
C ASP A 269 8.55 28.86 10.42
N SER A 270 9.22 28.84 11.61
CA SER A 270 8.84 29.72 12.72
C SER A 270 9.49 31.13 12.66
N GLU A 271 10.56 31.29 11.87
CA GLU A 271 11.21 32.60 11.72
C GLU A 271 10.67 33.47 10.57
N ALA A 272 9.88 32.89 9.67
CA ALA A 272 9.30 33.64 8.56
C ALA A 272 8.00 34.39 8.91
N VAL A 273 7.39 34.12 10.05
CA VAL A 273 6.14 34.79 10.49
C VAL A 273 6.45 36.03 11.33
N GLU A 274 7.59 36.09 12.01
CA GLU A 274 7.96 37.26 12.85
C GLU A 274 8.54 38.45 12.06
N SER A 275 8.91 38.26 10.80
CA SER A 275 9.46 39.34 9.96
C SER A 275 8.39 40.06 9.10
N VAL A 276 7.11 39.75 9.25
CA VAL A 276 6.01 40.41 8.54
C VAL A 276 5.18 41.35 9.45
N GLU A 277 5.43 41.30 10.77
CA GLU A 277 4.75 42.20 11.75
C GLU A 277 5.67 43.27 12.36
N ALA A 278 6.85 43.56 11.76
CA ALA A 278 7.69 44.65 12.20
C ALA A 278 7.76 45.79 11.13
#